data_1dbc99c74da6de86edb3b217945efb70
#
_entry.id   1dbc99c74da6de86edb3b217945efb70
#
_cell.length_a   1.000
_cell.length_b   1.000
_cell.length_c   1.000
_cell.angle_alpha   90.00
_cell.angle_beta   90.00
_cell.angle_gamma   90.00
#
_symmetry.space_group_name_H-M   'P 1'
#
loop_
_entity.id
_entity.type
_entity.pdbx_description
1 polymer ?
#
loop_
_entity_poly.entity_id
_entity_poly.type
_entity_poly.pdbx_seq_one_letter_code
_entity_poly.pdbx_strand_id
1 'polypeptide(L)'
;MLYGDPPVWESSSKGTIEVAVVTMNELTRIFGAVIGAILILVVVDYISEFVVQPTTPSKISIEIEGVEEKNETSSKSVDDTEPTRSLATLLAAADISQGEKAAKKCKACHSFEKDGKHKVGPALYGIVGQNKASGTGFNYSYAMKEMGGEWNYDDLDSFLANPKGTLPGTKMAFKGIQNLIERANLIAYMRTKHNSPPALTLE
;
A
#
# COMPACT_ATOMS: atom_id res chain seq x y z
N MET A 1 -80.10 38.18 32.59
CA MET A 1 -79.65 37.17 31.65
C MET A 1 -78.13 37.36 31.50
N LEU A 2 -77.36 36.64 32.29
CA LEU A 2 -75.87 36.68 32.19
C LEU A 2 -75.41 35.25 32.04
N TYR A 3 -74.97 34.95 30.85
CA TYR A 3 -74.39 33.63 30.49
C TYR A 3 -72.90 33.70 30.85
N GLY A 4 -72.53 32.95 31.87
CA GLY A 4 -71.12 32.88 32.29
C GLY A 4 -70.34 31.92 31.44
N ASP A 5 -69.17 32.38 31.01
CA ASP A 5 -68.21 31.57 30.30
C ASP A 5 -67.64 30.47 31.20
N PRO A 6 -67.35 29.29 30.71
CA PRO A 6 -66.74 28.21 31.45
C PRO A 6 -65.24 28.48 31.74
N PRO A 7 -64.69 27.96 32.81
CA PRO A 7 -63.33 28.25 33.25
C PRO A 7 -62.26 27.60 32.37
N VAL A 8 -61.20 28.37 32.11
CA VAL A 8 -60.10 28.13 31.19
C VAL A 8 -59.01 27.15 31.71
N TRP A 9 -59.32 26.16 32.54
CA TRP A 9 -58.27 25.29 33.10
C TRP A 9 -58.24 23.87 32.52
N GLU A 10 -58.95 23.54 31.49
CA GLU A 10 -58.98 22.20 30.92
C GLU A 10 -58.20 22.11 29.58
N SER A 11 -56.95 22.50 29.64
CA SER A 11 -55.96 22.16 28.63
C SER A 11 -54.71 21.58 29.26
N SER A 12 -54.90 20.49 30.02
CA SER A 12 -53.74 19.70 30.46
C SER A 12 -53.36 18.69 29.40
N SER A 13 -52.23 18.99 28.80
CA SER A 13 -51.46 18.17 27.92
C SER A 13 -51.51 16.67 28.26
N LYS A 14 -52.23 15.92 27.45
CA LYS A 14 -51.89 14.48 27.30
C LYS A 14 -50.81 14.39 26.27
N GLY A 15 -49.56 14.51 26.71
CA GLY A 15 -48.40 13.99 25.99
C GLY A 15 -48.51 12.47 25.92
N THR A 16 -49.26 11.97 25.01
CA THR A 16 -49.23 10.57 24.62
C THR A 16 -47.87 10.32 23.98
N ILE A 17 -47.01 9.63 24.75
CA ILE A 17 -45.84 8.97 24.16
C ILE A 17 -46.42 7.91 23.27
N GLU A 18 -46.48 8.19 21.94
CA GLU A 18 -46.70 7.16 20.95
C GLU A 18 -45.48 6.25 20.98
N VAL A 19 -45.57 5.19 21.75
CA VAL A 19 -44.71 4.04 21.61
C VAL A 19 -45.09 3.45 20.23
N ALA A 20 -44.26 3.72 19.24
CA ALA A 20 -44.43 3.14 17.91
C ALA A 20 -44.46 1.62 18.08
N VAL A 21 -45.65 1.05 18.05
CA VAL A 21 -45.83 -0.41 17.99
C VAL A 21 -45.33 -0.86 16.64
N VAL A 22 -44.06 -1.29 16.62
CA VAL A 22 -43.47 -1.91 15.44
C VAL A 22 -44.30 -3.17 15.15
N THR A 23 -45.13 -3.11 14.11
CA THR A 23 -45.96 -4.24 13.70
C THR A 23 -45.08 -5.42 13.29
N MET A 24 -45.54 -6.66 13.47
CA MET A 24 -44.80 -7.88 13.11
C MET A 24 -44.26 -7.82 11.66
N ASN A 25 -44.98 -7.17 10.75
CA ASN A 25 -44.54 -6.96 9.36
C ASN A 25 -43.34 -6.03 9.22
N GLU A 26 -43.28 -4.95 10.00
CA GLU A 26 -42.13 -4.03 10.01
C GLU A 26 -40.89 -4.72 10.60
N LEU A 27 -41.07 -5.50 11.66
CA LEU A 27 -40.00 -6.29 12.27
C LEU A 27 -39.41 -7.28 11.25
N THR A 28 -40.26 -7.99 10.52
CA THR A 28 -39.86 -8.96 9.49
C THR A 28 -39.11 -8.26 8.34
N ARG A 29 -39.52 -7.06 7.92
CA ARG A 29 -38.81 -6.26 6.91
C ARG A 29 -37.43 -5.82 7.38
N ILE A 30 -37.32 -5.38 8.63
CA ILE A 30 -36.04 -4.96 9.22
C ILE A 30 -35.08 -6.16 9.32
N PHE A 31 -35.55 -7.30 9.83
CA PHE A 31 -34.75 -8.53 9.88
C PHE A 31 -34.33 -9.00 8.49
N GLY A 32 -35.25 -8.97 7.51
CA GLY A 32 -34.92 -9.32 6.14
C GLY A 32 -33.86 -8.42 5.50
N ALA A 33 -33.93 -7.11 5.75
CA ALA A 33 -32.95 -6.15 5.27
C ALA A 33 -31.57 -6.37 5.92
N VAL A 34 -31.52 -6.63 7.22
CA VAL A 34 -30.27 -6.90 7.93
C VAL A 34 -29.61 -8.20 7.46
N ILE A 35 -30.39 -9.27 7.32
CA ILE A 35 -29.89 -10.56 6.81
C ILE A 35 -29.42 -10.41 5.36
N GLY A 36 -30.16 -9.67 4.53
CA GLY A 36 -29.75 -9.37 3.15
C GLY A 36 -28.44 -8.60 3.06
N ALA A 37 -28.24 -7.58 3.91
CA ALA A 37 -26.99 -6.84 3.99
C ALA A 37 -25.81 -7.73 4.42
N ILE A 38 -26.01 -8.60 5.41
CA ILE A 38 -24.97 -9.54 5.87
C ILE A 38 -24.61 -10.52 4.75
N LEU A 39 -25.60 -11.06 4.04
CA LEU A 39 -25.34 -11.96 2.91
C LEU A 39 -24.56 -11.29 1.79
N ILE A 40 -24.88 -10.04 1.48
CA ILE A 40 -24.11 -9.27 0.48
C ILE A 40 -22.66 -9.08 0.92
N LEU A 41 -22.42 -8.75 2.19
CA LEU A 41 -21.05 -8.60 2.71
C LEU A 41 -20.27 -9.93 2.64
N VAL A 42 -20.89 -11.04 3.01
CA VAL A 42 -20.25 -12.37 2.93
C VAL A 42 -19.95 -12.76 1.48
N VAL A 43 -20.86 -12.45 0.54
CA VAL A 43 -20.64 -12.74 -0.89
C VAL A 43 -19.52 -11.86 -1.46
N VAL A 44 -19.46 -10.59 -1.08
CA VAL A 44 -18.38 -9.67 -1.49
C VAL A 44 -17.03 -10.14 -0.95
N ASP A 45 -16.98 -10.57 0.31
CA ASP A 45 -15.77 -11.11 0.93
C ASP A 45 -15.31 -12.40 0.22
N TYR A 46 -16.22 -13.31 -0.04
CA TYR A 46 -15.95 -14.55 -0.75
C TYR A 46 -15.48 -14.34 -2.20
N ILE A 47 -16.08 -13.37 -2.91
CA ILE A 47 -15.66 -12.99 -4.26
C ILE A 47 -14.29 -12.31 -4.22
N SER A 48 -14.02 -11.50 -3.19
CA SER A 48 -12.74 -10.85 -3.00
C SER A 48 -11.59 -11.85 -2.86
N GLU A 49 -11.76 -12.92 -2.10
CA GLU A 49 -10.78 -14.01 -2.00
C GLU A 49 -10.58 -14.75 -3.31
N PHE A 50 -11.65 -14.97 -4.08
CA PHE A 50 -11.56 -15.67 -5.37
C PHE A 50 -10.90 -14.82 -6.47
N VAL A 51 -11.12 -13.50 -6.48
CA VAL A 51 -10.56 -12.57 -7.48
C VAL A 51 -9.14 -12.13 -7.10
N VAL A 52 -8.86 -12.03 -5.79
CA VAL A 52 -7.53 -11.70 -5.26
C VAL A 52 -6.88 -12.98 -4.72
N GLN A 53 -6.62 -13.96 -5.58
CA GLN A 53 -5.71 -15.03 -5.21
C GLN A 53 -4.29 -14.47 -5.24
N PRO A 54 -3.60 -14.29 -4.11
CA PRO A 54 -2.17 -14.09 -4.13
C PRO A 54 -1.57 -15.38 -4.68
N THR A 55 -1.04 -15.34 -5.89
CA THR A 55 -0.23 -16.42 -6.44
C THR A 55 0.96 -16.59 -5.50
N THR A 56 0.86 -17.51 -4.57
CA THR A 56 2.04 -17.98 -3.83
C THR A 56 3.00 -18.54 -4.87
N PRO A 57 4.22 -18.04 -4.97
CA PRO A 57 5.20 -18.65 -5.86
C PRO A 57 5.37 -20.11 -5.46
N SER A 58 5.20 -21.01 -6.43
CA SER A 58 5.38 -22.45 -6.24
C SER A 58 6.76 -22.68 -5.63
N LYS A 59 6.73 -23.30 -4.46
CA LYS A 59 7.90 -23.79 -3.75
C LYS A 59 8.65 -24.71 -4.70
N ILE A 60 9.77 -24.23 -5.26
CA ILE A 60 10.72 -25.10 -5.95
C ILE A 60 11.35 -25.96 -4.87
N SER A 61 10.83 -27.15 -4.69
CA SER A 61 11.46 -28.18 -3.87
C SER A 61 12.68 -28.68 -4.61
N ILE A 62 13.85 -28.17 -4.26
CA ILE A 62 15.11 -28.83 -4.58
C ILE A 62 15.28 -29.91 -3.51
N GLU A 63 15.03 -31.15 -3.91
CA GLU A 63 15.26 -32.34 -3.12
C GLU A 63 16.77 -32.56 -2.99
N ILE A 64 17.32 -32.28 -1.82
CA ILE A 64 18.68 -32.69 -1.46
C ILE A 64 18.52 -33.90 -0.55
N GLU A 65 18.84 -35.08 -1.08
CA GLU A 65 18.95 -36.31 -0.28
C GLU A 65 20.08 -36.20 0.74
N GLY A 66 19.72 -36.58 1.95
CA GLY A 66 20.64 -37.05 3.01
C GLY A 66 21.12 -35.98 4.00
N VAL A 67 20.50 -35.91 5.17
CA VAL A 67 21.11 -36.11 6.50
C VAL A 67 19.97 -36.06 7.56
N GLU A 68 20.12 -36.96 8.54
CA GLU A 68 19.15 -37.39 9.55
C GLU A 68 18.71 -36.32 10.56
N GLU A 69 17.51 -36.54 11.03
CA GLU A 69 16.74 -35.88 12.08
C GLU A 69 17.51 -35.76 13.42
N LYS A 70 17.51 -34.58 14.03
CA LYS A 70 17.43 -34.47 15.48
C LYS A 70 16.67 -33.24 15.94
N ASN A 71 15.62 -33.53 16.63
CA ASN A 71 14.64 -32.63 17.22
C ASN A 71 15.24 -31.93 18.45
N GLU A 72 15.25 -30.60 18.52
CA GLU A 72 15.18 -29.88 19.79
C GLU A 72 14.67 -28.45 19.61
N THR A 73 13.65 -28.15 20.37
CA THR A 73 12.96 -26.86 20.55
C THR A 73 13.92 -25.77 21.06
N SER A 74 14.11 -24.70 20.31
CA SER A 74 14.58 -23.45 20.89
C SER A 74 14.20 -22.26 20.01
N SER A 75 13.57 -21.30 20.62
CA SER A 75 13.28 -19.97 20.05
C SER A 75 14.57 -19.36 19.50
N LYS A 76 14.68 -19.27 18.17
CA LYS A 76 15.84 -18.70 17.51
C LYS A 76 15.44 -17.42 16.78
N SER A 77 15.99 -16.34 17.28
CA SER A 77 16.24 -15.12 16.52
C SER A 77 16.57 -15.47 15.06
N VAL A 78 15.91 -14.78 14.13
CA VAL A 78 16.16 -14.90 12.69
C VAL A 78 17.63 -14.55 12.45
N ASP A 79 18.46 -15.57 12.36
CA ASP A 79 19.83 -15.47 11.87
C ASP A 79 19.78 -15.37 10.34
N ASP A 80 20.20 -14.24 9.85
CA ASP A 80 20.18 -13.77 8.47
C ASP A 80 21.38 -14.40 7.72
N THR A 81 21.33 -15.73 7.50
CA THR A 81 22.35 -16.46 6.74
C THR A 81 21.73 -17.28 5.60
N GLU A 82 20.86 -16.64 4.80
CA GLU A 82 20.75 -17.00 3.40
C GLU A 82 21.90 -16.32 2.63
N PRO A 83 22.53 -16.99 1.63
CA PRO A 83 23.57 -16.35 0.82
C PRO A 83 22.94 -15.09 0.22
N THR A 84 23.41 -13.95 0.69
CA THR A 84 22.93 -12.62 0.38
C THR A 84 22.92 -12.48 -1.14
N ARG A 85 21.77 -12.70 -1.77
CA ARG A 85 21.63 -12.35 -3.20
C ARG A 85 21.87 -10.85 -3.25
N SER A 86 23.02 -10.45 -3.79
CA SER A 86 23.35 -9.05 -3.91
C SER A 86 22.22 -8.34 -4.69
N LEU A 87 21.96 -7.09 -4.38
CA LEU A 87 20.96 -6.30 -5.12
C LEU A 87 21.24 -6.36 -6.62
N ALA A 88 22.51 -6.34 -7.02
CA ALA A 88 22.94 -6.46 -8.41
C ALA A 88 22.48 -7.76 -9.07
N THR A 89 22.59 -8.90 -8.37
CA THR A 89 22.10 -10.21 -8.85
C THR A 89 20.56 -10.19 -9.02
N LEU A 90 19.85 -9.58 -8.06
CA LEU A 90 18.39 -9.46 -8.15
C LEU A 90 17.96 -8.52 -9.29
N LEU A 91 18.69 -7.44 -9.52
CA LEU A 91 18.43 -6.52 -10.64
C LEU A 91 18.67 -7.18 -11.99
N ALA A 92 19.71 -8.02 -12.10
CA ALA A 92 20.02 -8.77 -13.32
C ALA A 92 18.93 -9.82 -13.64
N ALA A 93 18.30 -10.40 -12.62
CA ALA A 93 17.22 -11.39 -12.74
C ALA A 93 15.81 -10.78 -12.66
N ALA A 94 15.69 -9.45 -12.60
CA ALA A 94 14.44 -8.76 -12.32
C ALA A 94 13.40 -8.91 -13.44
N ASP A 95 12.15 -9.08 -13.03
CA ASP A 95 10.99 -9.10 -13.92
C ASP A 95 10.44 -7.67 -14.10
N ILE A 96 10.66 -7.10 -15.30
CA ILE A 96 10.21 -5.76 -15.65
C ILE A 96 8.68 -5.63 -15.58
N SER A 97 7.92 -6.69 -15.89
CA SER A 97 6.45 -6.66 -15.88
C SER A 97 5.93 -6.57 -14.42
N GLN A 98 6.56 -7.26 -13.50
CA GLN A 98 6.28 -7.12 -12.07
C GLN A 98 6.71 -5.75 -11.54
N GLY A 99 7.84 -5.23 -12.04
CA GLY A 99 8.28 -3.87 -11.75
C GLY A 99 7.27 -2.81 -12.20
N GLU A 100 6.67 -2.99 -13.38
CA GLU A 100 5.61 -2.10 -13.85
C GLU A 100 4.35 -2.17 -12.95
N LYS A 101 3.99 -3.38 -12.49
CA LYS A 101 2.89 -3.53 -11.51
C LYS A 101 3.20 -2.82 -10.20
N ALA A 102 4.41 -2.98 -9.67
CA ALA A 102 4.86 -2.29 -8.46
C ALA A 102 4.83 -0.76 -8.63
N ALA A 103 5.22 -0.25 -9.81
CA ALA A 103 5.21 1.17 -10.14
C ALA A 103 3.82 1.81 -10.09
N LYS A 104 2.73 1.03 -10.16
CA LYS A 104 1.36 1.55 -9.99
C LYS A 104 1.18 2.25 -8.64
N LYS A 105 1.85 1.78 -7.59
CA LYS A 105 1.85 2.40 -6.26
C LYS A 105 2.43 3.83 -6.27
N CYS A 106 3.29 4.13 -7.23
CA CYS A 106 3.99 5.41 -7.37
C CYS A 106 3.25 6.39 -8.31
N LYS A 107 2.48 5.88 -9.29
CA LYS A 107 1.87 6.68 -10.38
C LYS A 107 0.87 7.73 -9.89
N ALA A 108 0.29 7.56 -8.70
CA ALA A 108 -0.59 8.56 -8.10
C ALA A 108 0.15 9.88 -7.83
N CYS A 109 1.41 9.79 -7.41
CA CYS A 109 2.22 10.94 -7.00
C CYS A 109 3.35 11.30 -7.99
N HIS A 110 3.76 10.39 -8.87
CA HIS A 110 4.88 10.55 -9.78
C HIS A 110 4.51 10.28 -11.24
N SER A 111 5.27 10.82 -12.18
CA SER A 111 5.24 10.47 -13.60
C SER A 111 6.50 9.67 -13.95
N PHE A 112 6.36 8.63 -14.78
CA PHE A 112 7.46 7.85 -15.36
C PHE A 112 7.66 8.16 -16.84
N GLU A 113 6.85 9.05 -17.39
CA GLU A 113 6.90 9.40 -18.80
C GLU A 113 8.08 10.35 -19.08
N LYS A 114 8.69 10.17 -20.26
CA LYS A 114 9.67 11.14 -20.78
C LYS A 114 9.00 12.51 -20.86
N ASP A 115 9.66 13.53 -20.38
CA ASP A 115 9.13 14.91 -20.28
C ASP A 115 7.85 15.03 -19.45
N GLY A 116 7.58 14.00 -18.59
CA GLY A 116 6.45 13.99 -17.68
C GLY A 116 6.54 15.10 -16.64
N LYS A 117 5.38 15.72 -16.34
CA LYS A 117 5.32 16.81 -15.35
C LYS A 117 5.45 16.27 -13.94
N HIS A 118 6.00 17.09 -13.05
CA HIS A 118 5.91 16.88 -11.61
C HIS A 118 4.45 16.86 -11.17
N LYS A 119 4.16 16.01 -10.20
CA LYS A 119 2.85 15.91 -9.53
C LYS A 119 3.02 16.27 -8.05
N VAL A 120 2.45 15.49 -7.14
CA VAL A 120 2.74 15.56 -5.70
C VAL A 120 4.22 15.29 -5.42
N GLY A 121 4.83 14.37 -6.17
CA GLY A 121 6.25 14.07 -6.21
C GLY A 121 6.88 14.46 -7.54
N PRO A 122 8.22 14.43 -7.64
CA PRO A 122 8.95 14.74 -8.87
C PRO A 122 8.67 13.69 -9.96
N ALA A 123 8.86 14.05 -11.23
CA ALA A 123 8.94 13.11 -12.32
C ALA A 123 10.14 12.17 -12.11
N LEU A 124 9.95 10.88 -12.45
CA LEU A 124 10.93 9.81 -12.21
C LEU A 124 11.58 9.28 -13.49
N TYR A 125 11.27 9.88 -14.66
CA TYR A 125 11.99 9.51 -15.87
C TYR A 125 13.47 9.87 -15.73
N GLY A 126 14.34 8.91 -15.96
CA GLY A 126 15.77 9.09 -15.83
C GLY A 126 16.29 9.17 -14.41
N ILE A 127 15.50 8.76 -13.40
CA ILE A 127 15.88 8.90 -11.99
C ILE A 127 17.13 8.08 -11.60
N VAL A 128 17.35 6.92 -12.25
CA VAL A 128 18.51 6.07 -11.97
C VAL A 128 19.78 6.76 -12.45
N GLY A 129 20.73 7.02 -11.54
CA GLY A 129 21.97 7.77 -11.82
C GLY A 129 21.80 9.29 -11.85
N GLN A 130 20.58 9.80 -11.65
CA GLN A 130 20.35 11.25 -11.59
C GLN A 130 20.78 11.83 -10.25
N ASN A 131 21.33 13.05 -10.26
CA ASN A 131 21.63 13.77 -9.02
C ASN A 131 20.36 13.93 -8.16
N LYS A 132 20.49 13.68 -6.87
CA LYS A 132 19.38 13.86 -5.92
C LYS A 132 18.95 15.33 -5.90
N ALA A 133 17.64 15.55 -5.76
CA ALA A 133 17.01 16.87 -5.77
C ALA A 133 17.23 17.72 -7.05
N SER A 134 17.61 17.13 -8.19
CA SER A 134 17.94 17.86 -9.42
C SER A 134 16.75 18.16 -10.35
N GLY A 135 15.55 17.64 -10.04
CA GLY A 135 14.36 17.89 -10.88
C GLY A 135 13.98 19.37 -10.90
N THR A 136 14.18 19.99 -12.06
CA THR A 136 13.96 21.43 -12.27
C THR A 136 12.51 21.84 -11.99
N GLY A 137 12.31 22.82 -11.12
CA GLY A 137 10.98 23.33 -10.77
C GLY A 137 10.24 22.55 -9.68
N PHE A 138 10.79 21.44 -9.18
CA PHE A 138 10.18 20.71 -8.06
C PHE A 138 10.69 21.22 -6.70
N ASN A 139 9.78 21.44 -5.77
CA ASN A 139 10.12 21.91 -4.42
C ASN A 139 10.46 20.76 -3.48
N TYR A 140 11.68 20.26 -3.55
CA TYR A 140 12.20 19.22 -2.66
C TYR A 140 12.21 19.64 -1.19
N SER A 141 12.22 18.63 -0.25
CA SER A 141 12.51 18.90 1.15
C SER A 141 13.93 19.40 1.35
N TYR A 142 14.19 20.10 2.45
CA TYR A 142 15.54 20.48 2.84
C TYR A 142 16.44 19.25 2.95
N ALA A 143 15.97 18.21 3.66
CA ALA A 143 16.71 16.97 3.81
C ALA A 143 17.10 16.34 2.45
N MET A 144 16.23 16.35 1.44
CA MET A 144 16.55 15.80 0.12
C MET A 144 17.61 16.64 -0.62
N LYS A 145 17.58 17.95 -0.45
CA LYS A 145 18.58 18.84 -1.05
C LYS A 145 19.96 18.66 -0.42
N GLU A 146 20.01 18.44 0.90
CA GLU A 146 21.25 18.23 1.66
C GLU A 146 21.83 16.81 1.49
N MET A 147 21.01 15.84 1.08
CA MET A 147 21.44 14.45 0.92
C MET A 147 22.58 14.32 -0.10
N GLY A 148 22.56 15.10 -1.17
CA GLY A 148 23.59 15.10 -2.20
C GLY A 148 23.77 13.77 -2.94
N GLY A 149 24.72 13.73 -3.86
CA GLY A 149 25.04 12.54 -4.64
C GLY A 149 23.99 12.16 -5.68
N GLU A 150 24.17 10.99 -6.29
CA GLU A 150 23.29 10.45 -7.32
C GLU A 150 22.38 9.38 -6.75
N TRP A 151 21.28 9.10 -7.46
CA TRP A 151 20.42 7.95 -7.19
C TRP A 151 21.01 6.68 -7.79
N ASN A 152 22.02 6.10 -7.12
CA ASN A 152 22.52 4.78 -7.46
C ASN A 152 21.50 3.67 -7.09
N TYR A 153 21.79 2.43 -7.43
CA TYR A 153 20.86 1.32 -7.19
C TYR A 153 20.64 1.04 -5.70
N ASP A 154 21.67 1.13 -4.88
CA ASP A 154 21.61 0.88 -3.43
C ASP A 154 20.86 1.98 -2.69
N ASP A 155 21.07 3.23 -3.08
CA ASP A 155 20.34 4.38 -2.54
C ASP A 155 18.85 4.30 -2.88
N LEU A 156 18.52 3.89 -4.11
CA LEU A 156 17.13 3.67 -4.52
C LEU A 156 16.50 2.52 -3.72
N ASP A 157 17.21 1.40 -3.55
CA ASP A 157 16.71 0.27 -2.77
C ASP A 157 16.44 0.67 -1.32
N SER A 158 17.42 1.28 -0.66
CA SER A 158 17.31 1.74 0.72
C SER A 158 16.18 2.76 0.90
N PHE A 159 16.09 3.74 0.02
CA PHE A 159 15.05 4.76 0.08
C PHE A 159 13.66 4.18 -0.20
N LEU A 160 13.53 3.27 -1.15
CA LEU A 160 12.26 2.59 -1.45
C LEU A 160 11.85 1.62 -0.35
N ALA A 161 12.78 1.04 0.40
CA ALA A 161 12.48 0.19 1.54
C ALA A 161 11.82 0.97 2.68
N ASN A 162 12.37 2.12 3.02
CA ASN A 162 11.86 2.97 4.11
C ASN A 162 12.23 4.44 3.90
N PRO A 163 11.45 5.22 3.12
CA PRO A 163 11.79 6.60 2.80
C PRO A 163 12.04 7.50 4.01
N LYS A 164 11.20 7.39 5.03
CA LYS A 164 11.32 8.22 6.25
C LYS A 164 12.47 7.79 7.15
N GLY A 165 12.79 6.50 7.17
CA GLY A 165 13.92 5.97 7.92
C GLY A 165 15.26 6.31 7.25
N THR A 166 15.33 6.18 5.93
CA THR A 166 16.54 6.50 5.14
C THR A 166 16.79 8.02 5.08
N LEU A 167 15.72 8.83 4.98
CA LEU A 167 15.83 10.27 4.91
C LEU A 167 14.82 10.95 5.83
N PRO A 168 15.12 11.10 7.13
CA PRO A 168 14.30 11.89 8.04
C PRO A 168 14.11 13.31 7.49
N GLY A 169 12.88 13.81 7.50
CA GLY A 169 12.52 15.10 6.91
C GLY A 169 12.15 15.05 5.42
N THR A 170 12.11 13.89 4.79
CA THR A 170 11.55 13.76 3.45
C THR A 170 10.06 14.14 3.43
N LYS A 171 9.62 14.80 2.36
CA LYS A 171 8.19 15.08 2.11
C LYS A 171 7.42 13.84 1.61
N MET A 172 8.11 12.78 1.22
CA MET A 172 7.48 11.56 0.71
C MET A 172 6.79 10.79 1.83
N ALA A 173 5.47 10.63 1.72
CA ALA A 173 4.65 9.98 2.76
C ALA A 173 4.50 8.46 2.55
N PHE A 174 5.18 7.89 1.56
CA PHE A 174 5.14 6.47 1.24
C PHE A 174 5.73 5.61 2.37
N LYS A 175 5.07 4.48 2.68
CA LYS A 175 5.52 3.58 3.77
C LYS A 175 6.74 2.73 3.41
N GLY A 176 7.04 2.62 2.12
CA GLY A 176 8.09 1.75 1.61
C GLY A 176 7.58 0.39 1.11
N ILE A 177 8.47 -0.35 0.47
CA ILE A 177 8.28 -1.71 -0.05
C ILE A 177 9.24 -2.63 0.71
N GLN A 178 8.73 -3.51 1.56
CA GLN A 178 9.57 -4.38 2.40
C GLN A 178 10.17 -5.56 1.61
N ASN A 179 9.49 -6.02 0.57
CA ASN A 179 9.96 -7.15 -0.24
C ASN A 179 11.10 -6.71 -1.16
N LEU A 180 12.28 -7.29 -0.98
CA LEU A 180 13.49 -6.97 -1.73
C LEU A 180 13.34 -7.27 -3.24
N ILE A 181 12.70 -8.39 -3.59
CA ILE A 181 12.47 -8.76 -4.99
C ILE A 181 11.52 -7.77 -5.67
N GLU A 182 10.47 -7.33 -4.98
CA GLU A 182 9.56 -6.30 -5.51
C GLU A 182 10.28 -4.98 -5.74
N ARG A 183 11.19 -4.58 -4.83
CA ARG A 183 12.01 -3.37 -5.01
C ARG A 183 12.97 -3.50 -6.18
N ALA A 184 13.66 -4.64 -6.30
CA ALA A 184 14.56 -4.91 -7.43
C ALA A 184 13.81 -4.85 -8.76
N ASN A 185 12.63 -5.48 -8.86
CA ASN A 185 11.78 -5.40 -10.03
C ASN A 185 11.37 -3.96 -10.36
N LEU A 186 10.98 -3.18 -9.35
CA LEU A 186 10.62 -1.77 -9.52
C LEU A 186 11.80 -0.92 -10.00
N ILE A 187 12.98 -1.10 -9.43
CA ILE A 187 14.20 -0.38 -9.83
C ILE A 187 14.59 -0.76 -11.26
N ALA A 188 14.50 -2.05 -11.62
CA ALA A 188 14.72 -2.50 -12.99
C ALA A 188 13.73 -1.88 -13.97
N TYR A 189 12.45 -1.76 -13.60
CA TYR A 189 11.47 -1.01 -14.39
C TYR A 189 11.85 0.47 -14.52
N MET A 190 12.26 1.14 -13.43
CA MET A 190 12.73 2.53 -13.48
C MET A 190 13.92 2.70 -14.41
N ARG A 191 14.82 1.71 -14.42
CA ARG A 191 15.97 1.66 -15.34
C ARG A 191 15.53 1.66 -16.82
N THR A 192 14.41 1.02 -17.17
CA THR A 192 13.85 1.09 -18.53
C THR A 192 13.30 2.47 -18.90
N LYS A 193 13.02 3.32 -17.92
CA LYS A 193 12.54 4.69 -18.08
C LYS A 193 13.71 5.69 -18.11
N HIS A 194 14.78 5.33 -18.82
CA HIS A 194 15.99 6.13 -18.92
C HIS A 194 16.58 6.02 -20.33
N ASN A 195 17.14 7.11 -20.86
CA ASN A 195 17.75 7.08 -22.20
C ASN A 195 19.08 6.28 -22.22
N SER A 196 19.86 6.40 -21.15
CA SER A 196 21.17 5.75 -21.00
C SER A 196 21.40 5.43 -19.51
N PRO A 197 20.78 4.35 -19.00
CA PRO A 197 20.89 4.01 -17.59
C PRO A 197 22.33 3.56 -17.25
N PRO A 198 22.78 3.83 -16.00
CA PRO A 198 24.05 3.31 -15.51
C PRO A 198 24.16 1.79 -15.67
N ALA A 199 25.38 1.29 -15.87
CA ALA A 199 25.63 -0.15 -15.90
C ALA A 199 25.28 -0.80 -14.56
N LEU A 200 24.83 -2.06 -14.59
CA LEU A 200 24.75 -2.88 -13.39
C LEU A 200 26.16 -3.40 -13.09
N THR A 201 26.77 -2.90 -12.04
CA THR A 201 28.03 -3.46 -11.53
C THR A 201 27.70 -4.66 -10.67
N LEU A 202 28.03 -5.86 -11.18
CA LEU A 202 27.95 -7.11 -10.41
C LEU A 202 29.26 -7.23 -9.63
N GLU A 203 29.30 -6.70 -8.39
CA GLU A 203 30.39 -6.97 -7.44
C GLU A 203 30.06 -8.19 -6.59
#